data_2d9152c10c4d33f82502830cfb7c7bb0
#
_entry.id   2d9152c10c4d33f82502830cfb7c7bb0
#
_cell.length_a   1.000
_cell.length_b   1.000
_cell.length_c   1.000
_cell.angle_alpha   90.00
_cell.angle_beta   90.00
_cell.angle_gamma   90.00
#
_symmetry.space_group_name_H-M   'P 1'
#
loop_
_entity.id
_entity.type
_entity.pdbx_description
1 polymer ?
#
loop_
_entity_poly.entity_id
_entity_poly.type
_entity_poly.pdbx_seq_one_letter_code
_entity_poly.pdbx_strand_id
1 'polypeptide(L)'
;VSVPFPEPTEHVSTRTEVYLRYLAYFRDGVGRRVEAMTEDEARRSRVPSGWTPRELVRHLTFMERRWFVWGFEGTPVDDPHGDEVDGRWVVPDEVGTADVLAAWRRQAEVTEAVVRRHDLDEVGRPSERWDGEPPATLERVLLHVVQEYARHLGQLDVVAELGGGVTGEV
;
A
#
# COMPACT_ATOMS: atom_id res chain seq x y z
N VAL A 1 -12.41 -13.50 -8.36
CA VAL A 1 -11.26 -14.32 -8.81
C VAL A 1 -10.01 -13.66 -8.23
N SER A 2 -9.20 -14.42 -7.47
CA SER A 2 -7.96 -13.91 -6.89
C SER A 2 -6.92 -13.62 -7.97
N VAL A 3 -6.09 -12.60 -7.74
CA VAL A 3 -4.91 -12.34 -8.57
C VAL A 3 -3.89 -13.46 -8.31
N PRO A 4 -3.40 -14.17 -9.35
CA PRO A 4 -2.43 -15.24 -9.15
C PRO A 4 -1.08 -14.68 -8.67
N PHE A 5 -0.33 -15.50 -7.92
CA PHE A 5 1.04 -15.17 -7.57
C PHE A 5 1.88 -14.99 -8.86
N PRO A 6 2.67 -13.91 -8.98
CA PRO A 6 3.52 -13.69 -10.15
C PRO A 6 4.75 -14.59 -10.10
N GLU A 7 4.63 -15.79 -10.65
CA GLU A 7 5.70 -16.79 -10.65
C GLU A 7 6.97 -16.29 -11.35
N PRO A 8 8.16 -16.51 -10.78
CA PRO A 8 9.44 -16.08 -11.39
C PRO A 8 9.71 -16.70 -12.76
N THR A 9 9.06 -17.84 -13.06
CA THR A 9 9.20 -18.56 -14.34
C THR A 9 8.25 -18.06 -15.42
N GLU A 10 7.27 -17.23 -15.08
CA GLU A 10 6.38 -16.61 -16.07
C GLU A 10 7.13 -15.58 -16.90
N HIS A 11 6.89 -15.64 -18.21
CA HIS A 11 7.43 -14.62 -19.10
C HIS A 11 6.69 -13.29 -18.91
N VAL A 12 7.45 -12.25 -18.56
CA VAL A 12 6.95 -10.89 -18.43
C VAL A 12 7.76 -9.99 -19.36
N SER A 13 7.07 -9.18 -20.17
CA SER A 13 7.70 -8.41 -21.24
C SER A 13 8.63 -7.29 -20.77
N THR A 14 8.38 -6.71 -19.61
CA THR A 14 9.15 -5.58 -19.08
C THR A 14 9.33 -5.67 -17.56
N ARG A 15 10.38 -5.03 -17.02
CA ARG A 15 10.57 -4.88 -15.56
C ARG A 15 9.38 -4.16 -14.92
N THR A 16 8.81 -3.17 -15.59
CA THR A 16 7.63 -2.44 -15.10
C THR A 16 6.46 -3.38 -14.83
N GLU A 17 6.17 -4.30 -15.77
CA GLU A 17 5.10 -5.29 -15.57
C GLU A 17 5.39 -6.27 -14.43
N VAL A 18 6.66 -6.61 -14.18
CA VAL A 18 7.02 -7.41 -12.99
C VAL A 18 6.56 -6.70 -11.72
N TYR A 19 6.94 -5.43 -11.51
CA TYR A 19 6.54 -4.66 -10.33
C TYR A 19 5.03 -4.50 -10.22
N LEU A 20 4.34 -4.20 -11.31
CA LEU A 20 2.88 -4.02 -11.30
C LEU A 20 2.15 -5.31 -10.96
N ARG A 21 2.61 -6.47 -11.42
CA ARG A 21 2.04 -7.78 -11.05
C ARG A 21 2.22 -8.08 -9.57
N TYR A 22 3.40 -7.84 -8.99
CA TYR A 22 3.61 -8.00 -7.55
C TYR A 22 2.72 -7.04 -6.74
N LEU A 23 2.62 -5.78 -7.13
CA LEU A 23 1.72 -4.83 -6.47
C LEU A 23 0.26 -5.26 -6.56
N ALA A 24 -0.19 -5.74 -7.74
CA ALA A 24 -1.55 -6.23 -7.91
C ALA A 24 -1.83 -7.44 -7.00
N TYR A 25 -0.90 -8.39 -6.93
CA TYR A 25 -1.00 -9.56 -6.05
C TYR A 25 -1.11 -9.17 -4.57
N PHE A 26 -0.20 -8.32 -4.09
CA PHE A 26 -0.22 -7.89 -2.70
C PHE A 26 -1.45 -7.05 -2.35
N ARG A 27 -1.88 -6.17 -3.27
CA ARG A 27 -3.11 -5.39 -3.09
C ARG A 27 -4.34 -6.28 -3.04
N ASP A 28 -4.44 -7.26 -3.93
CA ASP A 28 -5.52 -8.26 -3.87
C ASP A 28 -5.54 -9.01 -2.53
N GLY A 29 -4.36 -9.41 -2.04
CA GLY A 29 -4.19 -10.04 -0.74
C GLY A 29 -4.69 -9.16 0.42
N VAL A 30 -4.28 -7.89 0.48
CA VAL A 30 -4.74 -6.93 1.49
C VAL A 30 -6.25 -6.72 1.40
N GLY A 31 -6.78 -6.47 0.19
CA GLY A 31 -8.19 -6.22 -0.03
C GLY A 31 -9.06 -7.38 0.44
N ARG A 32 -8.77 -8.60 0.00
CA ARG A 32 -9.54 -9.79 0.38
C ARG A 32 -9.59 -10.03 1.89
N ARG A 33 -8.48 -9.81 2.60
CA ARG A 33 -8.44 -10.02 4.05
C ARG A 33 -9.30 -9.02 4.80
N VAL A 34 -9.23 -7.75 4.44
CA VAL A 34 -10.01 -6.71 5.12
C VAL A 34 -11.49 -6.77 4.72
N GLU A 35 -11.81 -7.10 3.46
CA GLU A 35 -13.18 -7.30 3.00
C GLU A 35 -13.90 -8.50 3.64
N ALA A 36 -13.14 -9.52 4.03
CA ALA A 36 -13.69 -10.66 4.77
C ALA A 36 -14.01 -10.37 6.24
N MET A 37 -13.53 -9.23 6.77
CA MET A 37 -13.78 -8.80 8.15
C MET A 37 -15.10 -8.04 8.26
N THR A 38 -15.77 -8.20 9.39
CA THR A 38 -16.83 -7.28 9.80
C THR A 38 -16.25 -5.91 10.13
N GLU A 39 -17.08 -4.85 10.16
CA GLU A 39 -16.64 -3.51 10.57
C GLU A 39 -15.99 -3.51 11.97
N ASP A 40 -16.57 -4.25 12.92
CA ASP A 40 -16.02 -4.37 14.27
C ASP A 40 -14.64 -5.06 14.29
N GLU A 41 -14.43 -6.06 13.47
CA GLU A 41 -13.15 -6.74 13.35
C GLU A 41 -12.09 -5.85 12.71
N ALA A 42 -12.45 -5.14 11.64
CA ALA A 42 -11.56 -4.20 10.98
C ALA A 42 -11.14 -3.02 11.88
N ARG A 43 -11.97 -2.67 12.88
CA ARG A 43 -11.71 -1.63 13.89
C ARG A 43 -10.97 -2.14 15.13
N ARG A 44 -10.81 -3.43 15.29
CA ARG A 44 -10.23 -4.03 16.50
C ARG A 44 -8.78 -4.40 16.28
N SER A 45 -7.91 -3.88 17.16
CA SER A 45 -6.54 -4.38 17.23
C SER A 45 -6.48 -5.76 17.89
N ARG A 46 -5.65 -6.63 17.34
CA ARG A 46 -5.32 -7.96 17.87
C ARG A 46 -3.84 -8.09 18.23
N VAL A 47 -3.10 -6.97 18.19
CA VAL A 47 -1.67 -6.94 18.46
C VAL A 47 -1.33 -5.91 19.53
N PRO A 48 -0.27 -6.14 20.34
CA PRO A 48 0.10 -5.22 21.43
C PRO A 48 0.46 -3.80 20.96
N SER A 49 0.92 -3.64 19.73
CA SER A 49 1.23 -2.33 19.13
C SER A 49 -0.02 -1.48 18.84
N GLY A 50 -1.21 -2.09 18.86
CA GLY A 50 -2.49 -1.40 18.89
C GLY A 50 -3.08 -0.98 17.55
N TRP A 51 -2.39 -1.17 16.41
CA TRP A 51 -2.94 -0.85 15.09
C TRP A 51 -4.08 -1.81 14.69
N THR A 52 -4.97 -1.33 13.84
CA THR A 52 -6.14 -2.07 13.34
C THR A 52 -6.02 -2.35 11.84
N PRO A 53 -6.71 -3.37 11.29
CA PRO A 53 -6.70 -3.65 9.85
C PRO A 53 -7.04 -2.44 8.97
N ARG A 54 -8.06 -1.63 9.34
CA ARG A 54 -8.44 -0.44 8.58
C ARG A 54 -7.39 0.67 8.62
N GLU A 55 -6.67 0.82 9.74
CA GLU A 55 -5.57 1.77 9.89
C GLU A 55 -4.37 1.37 9.01
N LEU A 56 -4.08 0.08 8.92
CA LEU A 56 -3.05 -0.43 8.01
C LEU A 56 -3.40 -0.10 6.54
N VAL A 57 -4.64 -0.28 6.10
CA VAL A 57 -5.06 0.07 4.72
C VAL A 57 -4.95 1.58 4.49
N ARG A 58 -5.35 2.41 5.46
CA ARG A 58 -5.16 3.85 5.37
C ARG A 58 -3.68 4.23 5.27
N HIS A 59 -2.84 3.61 6.09
CA HIS A 59 -1.39 3.79 6.00
C HIS A 59 -0.85 3.46 4.61
N LEU A 60 -1.24 2.34 4.00
CA LEU A 60 -0.85 1.99 2.64
C LEU A 60 -1.30 3.03 1.60
N THR A 61 -2.49 3.63 1.78
CA THR A 61 -2.98 4.71 0.92
C THR A 61 -2.04 5.92 0.97
N PHE A 62 -1.73 6.39 2.17
CA PHE A 62 -0.86 7.54 2.38
C PHE A 62 0.60 7.24 2.00
N MET A 63 1.07 6.02 2.22
CA MET A 63 2.39 5.56 1.83
C MET A 63 2.57 5.65 0.31
N GLU A 64 1.64 5.12 -0.49
CA GLU A 64 1.70 5.26 -1.95
C GLU A 64 1.65 6.73 -2.40
N ARG A 65 0.75 7.53 -1.83
CA ARG A 65 0.63 8.97 -2.12
C ARG A 65 1.93 9.72 -1.82
N ARG A 66 2.58 9.43 -0.66
CA ARG A 66 3.86 10.02 -0.28
C ARG A 66 4.99 9.66 -1.24
N TRP A 67 5.04 8.41 -1.72
CA TRP A 67 6.15 7.97 -2.55
C TRP A 67 5.99 8.33 -4.03
N PHE A 68 4.79 8.18 -4.59
CA PHE A 68 4.59 8.41 -6.03
C PHE A 68 4.19 9.84 -6.36
N VAL A 69 3.23 10.42 -5.64
CA VAL A 69 2.71 11.75 -5.96
C VAL A 69 3.62 12.85 -5.39
N TRP A 70 3.83 12.84 -4.08
CA TRP A 70 4.64 13.86 -3.42
C TRP A 70 6.14 13.66 -3.65
N GLY A 71 6.63 12.43 -3.56
CA GLY A 71 8.03 12.10 -3.78
C GLY A 71 8.39 12.14 -5.27
N PHE A 72 8.03 11.10 -6.01
CA PHE A 72 8.51 10.91 -7.38
C PHE A 72 8.04 12.02 -8.34
N GLU A 73 6.74 12.34 -8.39
CA GLU A 73 6.24 13.42 -9.27
C GLU A 73 6.50 14.84 -8.71
N GLY A 74 6.89 14.98 -7.45
CA GLY A 74 7.13 16.27 -6.81
C GLY A 74 5.88 17.13 -6.66
N THR A 75 4.69 16.52 -6.76
CA THR A 75 3.41 17.24 -6.63
C THR A 75 3.08 17.41 -5.15
N PRO A 76 2.90 18.65 -4.66
CA PRO A 76 2.49 18.87 -3.28
C PRO A 76 1.18 18.13 -2.95
N VAL A 77 1.10 17.58 -1.76
CA VAL A 77 -0.09 16.90 -1.25
C VAL A 77 -0.51 17.53 0.07
N ASP A 78 -1.81 17.72 0.23
CA ASP A 78 -2.35 18.18 1.51
C ASP A 78 -2.23 17.07 2.54
N ASP A 79 -1.82 17.43 3.76
CA ASP A 79 -1.70 16.51 4.89
C ASP A 79 -1.02 15.17 4.53
N PRO A 80 0.28 15.18 4.17
CA PRO A 80 0.97 13.97 3.71
C PRO A 80 1.06 12.85 4.77
N HIS A 81 0.85 13.19 6.02
CA HIS A 81 0.91 12.29 7.18
C HIS A 81 -0.41 12.16 7.92
N GLY A 82 -1.54 12.46 7.27
CA GLY A 82 -2.87 12.35 7.89
C GLY A 82 -3.31 10.93 8.27
N ASP A 83 -2.49 9.93 7.97
CA ASP A 83 -2.66 8.56 8.45
C ASP A 83 -2.07 8.32 9.86
N GLU A 84 -1.39 9.33 10.46
CA GLU A 84 -0.63 9.17 11.70
C GLU A 84 -0.87 10.34 12.67
N VAL A 85 -0.98 10.02 13.96
CA VAL A 85 -0.96 10.98 15.06
C VAL A 85 -0.08 10.40 16.17
N ASP A 86 0.91 11.16 16.63
CA ASP A 86 1.86 10.80 17.70
C ASP A 86 2.53 9.42 17.48
N GLY A 87 2.93 9.13 16.23
CA GLY A 87 3.60 7.88 15.86
C GLY A 87 2.67 6.66 15.78
N ARG A 88 1.35 6.86 15.74
CA ARG A 88 0.35 5.80 15.65
C ARG A 88 -0.55 6.03 14.44
N TRP A 89 -0.84 4.97 13.71
CA TRP A 89 -1.82 5.05 12.63
C TRP A 89 -3.22 5.33 13.17
N VAL A 90 -3.97 6.12 12.44
CA VAL A 90 -5.33 6.52 12.80
C VAL A 90 -6.26 6.49 11.59
N VAL A 91 -7.51 6.16 11.85
CA VAL A 91 -8.65 6.40 10.96
C VAL A 91 -9.70 7.15 11.77
N PRO A 92 -10.19 8.32 11.33
CA PRO A 92 -11.27 9.03 12.01
C PRO A 92 -12.49 8.12 12.24
N ASP A 93 -13.15 8.27 13.38
CA ASP A 93 -14.22 7.35 13.79
C ASP A 93 -15.41 7.35 12.83
N GLU A 94 -15.68 8.48 12.18
CA GLU A 94 -16.75 8.65 11.19
C GLU A 94 -16.45 7.98 9.85
N VAL A 95 -15.18 7.59 9.60
CA VAL A 95 -14.78 6.94 8.33
C VAL A 95 -14.96 5.43 8.45
N GLY A 96 -15.82 4.85 7.63
CA GLY A 96 -16.06 3.41 7.57
C GLY A 96 -14.93 2.66 6.85
N THR A 97 -14.82 1.35 7.12
CA THR A 97 -13.84 0.48 6.46
C THR A 97 -14.05 0.47 4.93
N ALA A 98 -15.28 0.52 4.45
CA ALA A 98 -15.59 0.59 3.03
C ALA A 98 -15.02 1.86 2.37
N ASP A 99 -15.08 3.01 3.05
CA ASP A 99 -14.55 4.29 2.55
C ASP A 99 -13.01 4.25 2.52
N VAL A 100 -12.38 3.65 3.54
CA VAL A 100 -10.92 3.42 3.58
C VAL A 100 -10.47 2.57 2.39
N LEU A 101 -11.14 1.44 2.14
CA LEU A 101 -10.85 0.57 1.00
C LEU A 101 -11.07 1.29 -0.35
N ALA A 102 -12.13 2.09 -0.47
CA ALA A 102 -12.40 2.85 -1.69
C ALA A 102 -11.31 3.91 -1.95
N ALA A 103 -10.87 4.63 -0.92
CA ALA A 103 -9.78 5.61 -1.03
C ALA A 103 -8.46 4.94 -1.42
N TRP A 104 -8.16 3.80 -0.83
CA TRP A 104 -6.97 3.00 -1.14
C TRP A 104 -6.97 2.51 -2.60
N ARG A 105 -8.09 2.00 -3.12
CA ARG A 105 -8.20 1.58 -4.52
C ARG A 105 -7.99 2.73 -5.49
N ARG A 106 -8.58 3.89 -5.21
CA ARG A 106 -8.35 5.10 -6.02
C ARG A 106 -6.88 5.50 -6.03
N GLN A 107 -6.20 5.43 -4.89
CA GLN A 107 -4.76 5.71 -4.84
C GLN A 107 -3.95 4.68 -5.64
N ALA A 108 -4.33 3.41 -5.61
CA ALA A 108 -3.68 2.37 -6.42
C ALA A 108 -3.77 2.65 -7.93
N GLU A 109 -4.92 3.16 -8.42
CA GLU A 109 -5.10 3.60 -9.80
C GLU A 109 -4.17 4.78 -10.15
N VAL A 110 -4.07 5.77 -9.25
CA VAL A 110 -3.14 6.91 -9.42
C VAL A 110 -1.69 6.41 -9.50
N THR A 111 -1.29 5.53 -8.60
CA THR A 111 0.06 4.95 -8.59
C THR A 111 0.35 4.20 -9.88
N GLU A 112 -0.57 3.36 -10.35
CA GLU A 112 -0.39 2.62 -11.61
C GLU A 112 -0.25 3.58 -12.80
N ALA A 113 -1.03 4.65 -12.84
CA ALA A 113 -0.93 5.66 -13.87
C ALA A 113 0.42 6.38 -13.86
N VAL A 114 0.99 6.67 -12.68
CA VAL A 114 2.35 7.22 -12.55
C VAL A 114 3.38 6.23 -13.11
N VAL A 115 3.32 4.98 -12.65
CA VAL A 115 4.29 3.94 -13.05
C VAL A 115 4.27 3.68 -14.57
N ARG A 116 3.08 3.73 -15.21
CA ARG A 116 2.95 3.50 -16.65
C ARG A 116 3.40 4.68 -17.51
N ARG A 117 3.50 5.90 -16.95
CA ARG A 117 3.92 7.11 -17.69
C ARG A 117 5.42 7.35 -17.70
N HIS A 118 6.17 6.68 -16.84
CA HIS A 118 7.57 6.97 -16.60
C HIS A 118 8.44 5.73 -16.80
N ASP A 119 9.71 5.95 -17.17
CA ASP A 119 10.70 4.88 -17.23
C ASP A 119 11.22 4.56 -15.82
N LEU A 120 11.58 3.29 -15.58
CA LEU A 120 12.07 2.86 -14.26
C LEU A 120 13.35 3.56 -13.83
N ASP A 121 14.19 3.94 -14.78
CA ASP A 121 15.46 4.63 -14.54
C ASP A 121 15.28 6.16 -14.40
N GLU A 122 14.06 6.67 -14.61
CA GLU A 122 13.77 8.10 -14.45
C GLU A 122 13.90 8.50 -12.98
N VAL A 123 14.61 9.61 -12.76
CA VAL A 123 14.81 10.20 -11.43
C VAL A 123 13.61 11.09 -11.09
N GLY A 124 13.06 10.94 -9.90
CA GLY A 124 11.96 11.75 -9.42
C GLY A 124 12.28 13.25 -9.35
N ARG A 125 11.27 14.06 -9.14
CA ARG A 125 11.43 15.52 -9.03
C ARG A 125 11.83 15.93 -7.61
N PRO A 126 12.59 17.02 -7.45
CA PRO A 126 12.83 17.60 -6.14
C PRO A 126 11.50 17.94 -5.44
N SER A 127 11.39 17.56 -4.18
CA SER A 127 10.22 17.85 -3.34
C SER A 127 10.62 17.83 -1.87
N GLU A 128 9.77 18.36 -1.00
CA GLU A 128 9.97 18.32 0.46
C GLU A 128 10.01 16.87 1.00
N ARG A 129 9.41 15.91 0.26
CA ARG A 129 9.43 14.49 0.64
C ARG A 129 10.83 13.92 0.78
N TRP A 130 11.79 14.46 0.03
CA TRP A 130 13.18 13.98 0.05
C TRP A 130 14.05 14.55 1.18
N ASP A 131 13.51 15.49 1.95
CA ASP A 131 14.20 16.12 3.11
C ASP A 131 15.61 16.66 2.77
N GLY A 132 15.72 17.25 1.58
CA GLY A 132 16.98 17.81 1.05
C GLY A 132 17.90 16.79 0.35
N GLU A 133 17.58 15.50 0.40
CA GLU A 133 18.31 14.46 -0.31
C GLU A 133 17.94 14.42 -1.81
N PRO A 134 18.83 13.90 -2.67
CA PRO A 134 18.52 13.68 -4.07
C PRO A 134 17.34 12.71 -4.28
N PRO A 135 16.41 13.01 -5.22
CA PRO A 135 15.30 12.11 -5.53
C PRO A 135 15.78 10.73 -5.98
N ALA A 136 15.00 9.71 -5.62
CA ALA A 136 15.23 8.34 -6.08
C ALA A 136 14.71 8.11 -7.49
N THR A 137 15.19 7.06 -8.17
CA THR A 137 14.60 6.57 -9.42
C THR A 137 13.24 5.90 -9.14
N LEU A 138 12.40 5.82 -10.17
CA LEU A 138 11.11 5.14 -10.08
C LEU A 138 11.26 3.68 -9.62
N GLU A 139 12.26 2.96 -10.12
CA GLU A 139 12.50 1.57 -9.72
C GLU A 139 12.80 1.45 -8.22
N ARG A 140 13.60 2.36 -7.66
CA ARG A 140 13.88 2.34 -6.22
C ARG A 140 12.63 2.62 -5.38
N VAL A 141 11.79 3.55 -5.84
CA VAL A 141 10.49 3.83 -5.19
C VAL A 141 9.59 2.60 -5.26
N LEU A 142 9.47 1.98 -6.44
CA LEU A 142 8.67 0.76 -6.63
C LEU A 142 9.14 -0.39 -5.75
N LEU A 143 10.45 -0.66 -5.71
CA LEU A 143 11.00 -1.71 -4.86
C LEU A 143 10.68 -1.47 -3.38
N HIS A 144 10.80 -0.21 -2.92
CA HIS A 144 10.42 0.16 -1.55
C HIS A 144 8.93 -0.12 -1.29
N VAL A 145 8.04 0.28 -2.20
CA VAL A 145 6.60 0.10 -2.04
C VAL A 145 6.20 -1.38 -2.10
N VAL A 146 6.81 -2.18 -2.98
CA VAL A 146 6.58 -3.63 -3.02
C VAL A 146 6.98 -4.28 -1.69
N GLN A 147 8.13 -3.91 -1.12
CA GLN A 147 8.55 -4.46 0.18
C GLN A 147 7.63 -4.03 1.33
N GLU A 148 7.11 -2.78 1.31
CA GLU A 148 6.12 -2.32 2.28
C GLU A 148 4.83 -3.16 2.19
N TYR A 149 4.33 -3.40 0.99
CA TYR A 149 3.17 -4.26 0.79
C TYR A 149 3.38 -5.69 1.27
N ALA A 150 4.53 -6.30 0.92
CA ALA A 150 4.86 -7.66 1.35
C ALA A 150 4.92 -7.77 2.88
N ARG A 151 5.57 -6.79 3.54
CA ARG A 151 5.66 -6.70 5.00
C ARG A 151 4.29 -6.57 5.65
N HIS A 152 3.48 -5.63 5.16
CA HIS A 152 2.18 -5.31 5.75
C HIS A 152 1.13 -6.39 5.48
N LEU A 153 1.19 -7.06 4.32
CA LEU A 153 0.34 -8.22 4.06
C LEU A 153 0.65 -9.35 5.04
N GLY A 154 1.94 -9.67 5.28
CA GLY A 154 2.30 -10.67 6.28
C GLY A 154 1.85 -10.32 7.70
N GLN A 155 1.88 -9.04 8.09
CA GLN A 155 1.31 -8.59 9.36
C GLN A 155 -0.21 -8.77 9.42
N LEU A 156 -0.89 -8.47 8.33
CA LEU A 156 -2.35 -8.62 8.22
C LEU A 156 -2.76 -10.10 8.21
N ASP A 157 -1.96 -11.00 7.65
CA ASP A 157 -2.15 -12.45 7.71
C ASP A 157 -2.18 -12.94 9.17
N VAL A 158 -1.19 -12.54 9.96
CA VAL A 158 -1.14 -12.90 11.40
C VAL A 158 -2.38 -12.37 12.14
N VAL A 159 -2.80 -11.13 11.86
CA VAL A 159 -3.99 -10.54 12.51
C VAL A 159 -5.28 -11.25 12.08
N ALA A 160 -5.39 -11.66 10.81
CA ALA A 160 -6.53 -12.44 10.32
C ALA A 160 -6.59 -13.82 11.00
N GLU A 161 -5.45 -14.52 11.10
CA GLU A 161 -5.34 -15.81 11.78
C GLU A 161 -5.75 -15.72 13.25
N LEU A 162 -5.26 -14.71 13.99
CA LEU A 162 -5.65 -14.44 15.38
C LEU A 162 -7.16 -14.16 15.54
N GLY A 163 -7.83 -13.76 14.46
CA GLY A 163 -9.27 -13.58 14.39
C GLY A 163 -10.07 -14.82 13.97
N GLY A 164 -9.41 -15.94 13.69
CA GLY A 164 -10.04 -17.13 13.16
C GLY A 164 -10.36 -17.03 11.65
N GLY A 165 -9.81 -16.03 10.96
CA GLY A 165 -9.90 -15.87 9.51
C GLY A 165 -8.95 -16.79 8.74
N VAL A 166 -9.18 -16.90 7.44
CA VAL A 166 -8.33 -17.68 6.54
C VAL A 166 -7.10 -16.85 6.17
N THR A 167 -5.93 -17.39 6.44
CA THR A 167 -4.65 -16.90 5.90
C THR A 167 -4.38 -17.59 4.58
N GLY A 168 -3.71 -16.92 3.66
CA GLY A 168 -3.59 -17.63 2.43
C GLY A 168 -2.42 -17.33 1.54
N GLU A 169 -1.33 -18.05 1.72
CA GLU A 169 -0.66 -18.63 0.57
C GLU A 169 -1.29 -20.01 0.34
N VAL A 170 -2.30 -20.09 -0.49
CA VAL A 170 -2.78 -21.38 -1.04
C VAL A 170 -3.15 -21.14 -2.49
#